data_4a2ab52a969a145c7363449e64d625c3
#
_entry.id   4a2ab52a969a145c7363449e64d625c3
#
_cell.length_a   1.000
_cell.length_b   1.000
_cell.length_c   1.000
_cell.angle_alpha   90.00
_cell.angle_beta   90.00
_cell.angle_gamma   90.00
#
_symmetry.space_group_name_H-M   'P 1'
#
loop_
_entity.id
_entity.type
_entity.pdbx_description
1 polymer ?
#
loop_
_entity_poly.entity_id
_entity_poly.type
_entity_poly.pdbx_seq_one_letter_code
_entity_poly.pdbx_strand_id
1 'polypeptide(L)'
;LRQGNRPRSRQILNVGRCFPLIPAHMEKKLFLLDAYALIFRAYYALIRVPRVNSKGMNTSAVFGFVNTLEELLRKEDPTHIAVCFDPQGPTFRHEAYEAYKGEREATPEDIKQSIPYIKRIIRAYNIPILEVPGFEADDVIGTMAERAAAEGFTAYMMTPDKDFGQLVTDKI
;
A
#
# COMPACT_ATOMS: atom_id res chain seq x y z
N LEU A 1 58.60 31.37 8.98
CA LEU A 1 58.15 29.98 8.96
C LEU A 1 56.67 29.95 9.33
N ARG A 2 55.75 29.95 8.31
CA ARG A 2 54.30 29.82 8.48
C ARG A 2 53.93 28.38 8.19
N GLN A 3 53.44 27.68 9.20
CA GLN A 3 52.83 26.35 9.02
C GLN A 3 51.41 26.50 8.51
N GLY A 4 51.15 25.88 7.35
CA GLY A 4 49.87 25.86 6.67
C GLY A 4 48.87 24.89 7.39
N ASN A 5 47.71 25.44 7.71
CA ASN A 5 46.56 24.72 8.25
C ASN A 5 45.84 23.98 7.08
N ARG A 6 45.90 22.65 7.04
CA ARG A 6 45.14 21.83 6.08
C ARG A 6 43.74 21.62 6.62
N PRO A 7 42.67 21.82 5.81
CA PRO A 7 41.33 21.52 6.23
C PRO A 7 41.11 20.00 6.33
N ARG A 8 40.54 19.56 7.46
CA ARG A 8 40.09 18.18 7.69
C ARG A 8 38.98 17.85 6.71
N SER A 9 39.23 16.91 5.81
CA SER A 9 38.21 16.29 4.98
C SER A 9 37.16 15.61 5.85
N ARG A 10 35.90 16.08 5.77
CA ARG A 10 34.75 15.38 6.33
C ARG A 10 34.60 14.07 5.58
N GLN A 11 34.85 12.95 6.25
CA GLN A 11 34.42 11.65 5.77
C GLN A 11 32.89 11.63 5.80
N ILE A 12 32.29 11.67 4.62
CA ILE A 12 30.87 11.36 4.43
C ILE A 12 30.76 9.85 4.66
N LEU A 13 30.21 9.46 5.81
CA LEU A 13 29.80 8.08 6.07
C LEU A 13 28.68 7.74 5.05
N ASN A 14 29.09 7.06 3.99
CA ASN A 14 28.20 6.46 3.02
C ASN A 14 27.53 5.27 3.71
N VAL A 15 26.39 5.51 4.39
CA VAL A 15 25.53 4.45 4.92
C VAL A 15 24.82 3.83 3.72
N GLY A 16 25.56 2.97 3.00
CA GLY A 16 25.01 2.13 1.98
C GLY A 16 23.92 1.26 2.62
N ARG A 17 22.67 1.55 2.29
CA ARG A 17 21.56 0.63 2.58
C ARG A 17 21.88 -0.68 1.87
N CYS A 18 22.34 -1.65 2.62
CA CYS A 18 22.49 -3.02 2.14
C CYS A 18 21.09 -3.59 1.95
N PHE A 19 20.51 -3.40 0.76
CA PHE A 19 19.37 -4.21 0.37
C PHE A 19 19.91 -5.62 0.18
N PRO A 20 19.28 -6.65 0.76
CA PRO A 20 19.68 -8.02 0.46
C PRO A 20 19.57 -8.23 -1.05
N LEU A 21 20.68 -8.67 -1.68
CA LEU A 21 20.70 -9.05 -3.09
C LEU A 21 19.75 -10.25 -3.24
N ILE A 22 18.63 -10.07 -3.95
CA ILE A 22 17.74 -11.17 -4.31
C ILE A 22 18.55 -12.10 -5.22
N PRO A 23 18.70 -13.40 -4.89
CA PRO A 23 19.40 -14.33 -5.75
C PRO A 23 18.78 -14.35 -7.15
N ALA A 24 19.59 -14.39 -8.20
CA ALA A 24 19.14 -14.31 -9.60
C ALA A 24 18.13 -15.39 -10.03
N HIS A 25 17.93 -16.44 -9.23
CA HIS A 25 16.99 -17.54 -9.46
C HIS A 25 15.72 -17.47 -8.61
N MET A 26 15.58 -16.46 -7.72
CA MET A 26 14.32 -16.27 -6.99
C MET A 26 13.29 -15.61 -7.88
N GLU A 27 12.09 -16.19 -7.91
CA GLU A 27 10.93 -15.58 -8.55
C GLU A 27 10.63 -14.23 -7.90
N LYS A 28 10.55 -13.19 -8.70
CA LYS A 28 10.20 -11.84 -8.24
C LYS A 28 8.68 -11.73 -8.11
N LYS A 29 8.18 -11.71 -6.89
CA LYS A 29 6.76 -11.57 -6.58
C LYS A 29 6.47 -10.17 -6.08
N LEU A 30 5.61 -9.43 -6.79
CA LEU A 30 5.09 -8.12 -6.35
C LEU A 30 3.64 -8.26 -5.90
N PHE A 31 3.35 -7.90 -4.66
CA PHE A 31 1.99 -7.83 -4.13
C PHE A 31 1.55 -6.36 -4.05
N LEU A 32 0.43 -6.04 -4.69
CA LEU A 32 -0.20 -4.72 -4.70
C LEU A 32 -1.55 -4.82 -3.98
N LEU A 33 -1.67 -4.15 -2.84
CA LEU A 33 -2.84 -4.21 -1.98
C LEU A 33 -3.70 -2.97 -2.16
N ASP A 34 -4.97 -3.16 -2.49
CA ASP A 34 -5.99 -2.12 -2.44
C ASP A 34 -6.37 -1.85 -0.98
N ALA A 35 -5.92 -0.71 -0.47
CA ALA A 35 -6.09 -0.38 0.95
C ALA A 35 -7.55 -0.26 1.35
N TYR A 36 -8.33 0.54 0.62
CA TYR A 36 -9.72 0.79 1.01
C TYR A 36 -10.57 -0.46 0.89
N ALA A 37 -10.41 -1.25 -0.17
CA ALA A 37 -11.14 -2.50 -0.33
C ALA A 37 -10.88 -3.47 0.84
N LEU A 38 -9.60 -3.61 1.26
CA LEU A 38 -9.24 -4.46 2.40
C LEU A 38 -9.75 -3.89 3.74
N ILE A 39 -9.69 -2.58 3.93
CA ILE A 39 -10.16 -1.87 5.14
C ILE A 39 -11.70 -2.03 5.27
N PHE A 40 -12.43 -1.75 4.21
CA PHE A 40 -13.90 -1.90 4.20
C PHE A 40 -14.31 -3.34 4.45
N ARG A 41 -13.68 -4.31 3.77
CA ARG A 41 -13.91 -5.73 4.00
C ARG A 41 -13.70 -6.11 5.47
N ALA A 42 -12.62 -5.66 6.07
CA ALA A 42 -12.30 -5.93 7.46
C ALA A 42 -13.31 -5.31 8.43
N TYR A 43 -13.73 -4.07 8.18
CA TYR A 43 -14.73 -3.36 8.97
C TYR A 43 -16.09 -4.08 8.94
N TYR A 44 -16.60 -4.35 7.75
CA TYR A 44 -17.92 -4.98 7.60
C TYR A 44 -17.97 -6.44 8.04
N ALA A 45 -16.87 -7.17 7.96
CA ALA A 45 -16.79 -8.53 8.49
C ALA A 45 -17.01 -8.58 10.01
N LEU A 46 -16.69 -7.52 10.73
CA LEU A 46 -16.81 -7.41 12.19
C LEU A 46 -17.93 -6.45 12.65
N ILE A 47 -18.79 -5.99 11.74
CA ILE A 47 -19.80 -4.96 12.05
C ILE A 47 -20.79 -5.38 13.13
N ARG A 48 -21.10 -6.68 13.22
CA ARG A 48 -22.04 -7.24 14.23
C ARG A 48 -21.39 -7.44 15.61
N VAL A 49 -20.06 -7.62 15.65
CA VAL A 49 -19.29 -7.83 16.88
C VAL A 49 -18.00 -6.99 16.78
N PRO A 50 -18.11 -5.67 16.89
CA PRO A 50 -16.99 -4.78 16.69
C PRO A 50 -15.90 -4.95 17.75
N ARG A 51 -14.66 -4.81 17.35
CA ARG A 51 -13.51 -4.79 18.24
C ARG A 51 -13.28 -3.37 18.75
N VAL A 52 -13.68 -3.13 20.01
CA VAL A 52 -13.55 -1.82 20.63
C VAL A 52 -12.41 -1.86 21.66
N ASN A 53 -11.52 -0.88 21.63
CA ASN A 53 -10.45 -0.76 22.60
C ASN A 53 -10.93 -0.12 23.92
N SER A 54 -10.04 -0.06 24.93
CA SER A 54 -10.35 0.53 26.25
C SER A 54 -10.69 2.03 26.22
N LYS A 55 -10.44 2.72 25.08
CA LYS A 55 -10.76 4.13 24.88
C LYS A 55 -12.06 4.34 24.08
N GLY A 56 -12.82 3.27 23.81
CA GLY A 56 -14.07 3.33 23.05
C GLY A 56 -13.91 3.41 21.53
N MET A 57 -12.68 3.34 20.99
CA MET A 57 -12.45 3.36 19.56
C MET A 57 -12.73 1.98 18.94
N ASN A 58 -13.50 1.95 17.86
CA ASN A 58 -13.69 0.74 17.03
C ASN A 58 -12.41 0.45 16.24
N THR A 59 -11.76 -0.66 16.55
CA THR A 59 -10.50 -1.09 15.93
C THR A 59 -10.69 -2.24 14.94
N SER A 60 -11.91 -2.57 14.56
CA SER A 60 -12.24 -3.70 13.67
C SER A 60 -11.52 -3.62 12.35
N ALA A 61 -11.51 -2.44 11.72
CA ALA A 61 -10.84 -2.20 10.46
C ALA A 61 -9.32 -2.39 10.58
N VAL A 62 -8.72 -1.82 11.64
CA VAL A 62 -7.28 -1.96 11.91
C VAL A 62 -6.92 -3.43 12.13
N PHE A 63 -7.67 -4.12 13.00
CA PHE A 63 -7.44 -5.52 13.34
C PHE A 63 -7.52 -6.43 12.11
N GLY A 64 -8.60 -6.30 11.32
CA GLY A 64 -8.78 -7.17 10.16
C GLY A 64 -7.79 -6.86 9.03
N PHE A 65 -7.43 -5.59 8.82
CA PHE A 65 -6.40 -5.21 7.86
C PHE A 65 -5.04 -5.81 8.24
N VAL A 66 -4.64 -5.66 9.51
CA VAL A 66 -3.35 -6.18 10.00
C VAL A 66 -3.31 -7.69 9.89
N ASN A 67 -4.37 -8.39 10.29
CA ASN A 67 -4.43 -9.85 10.15
C ASN A 67 -4.27 -10.30 8.70
N THR A 68 -4.91 -9.60 7.75
CA THR A 68 -4.77 -9.90 6.31
C THR A 68 -3.33 -9.67 5.85
N LEU A 69 -2.70 -8.56 6.27
CA LEU A 69 -1.32 -8.25 5.93
C LEU A 69 -0.34 -9.29 6.49
N GLU A 70 -0.47 -9.64 7.77
CA GLU A 70 0.36 -10.65 8.44
C GLU A 70 0.22 -12.02 7.78
N GLU A 71 -1.01 -12.41 7.44
CA GLU A 71 -1.28 -13.67 6.77
C GLU A 71 -0.64 -13.72 5.39
N LEU A 72 -0.73 -12.63 4.61
CA LEU A 72 -0.09 -12.50 3.31
C LEU A 72 1.43 -12.62 3.44
N LEU A 73 2.03 -11.83 4.32
CA LEU A 73 3.48 -11.85 4.52
C LEU A 73 4.00 -13.24 4.90
N ARG A 74 3.25 -13.95 5.74
CA ARG A 74 3.63 -15.28 6.22
C ARG A 74 3.44 -16.39 5.19
N LYS A 75 2.37 -16.33 4.37
CA LYS A 75 2.01 -17.40 3.44
C LYS A 75 2.65 -17.27 2.07
N GLU A 76 2.70 -16.04 1.56
CA GLU A 76 3.07 -15.78 0.18
C GLU A 76 4.56 -15.42 0.03
N ASP A 77 5.21 -15.01 1.13
CA ASP A 77 6.62 -14.59 1.15
C ASP A 77 6.97 -13.65 -0.02
N PRO A 78 6.32 -12.46 -0.10
CA PRO A 78 6.50 -11.55 -1.20
C PRO A 78 7.93 -10.99 -1.24
N THR A 79 8.57 -10.97 -2.41
CA THR A 79 9.85 -10.26 -2.57
C THR A 79 9.65 -8.74 -2.60
N HIS A 80 8.47 -8.28 -3.05
CA HIS A 80 8.08 -6.88 -3.12
C HIS A 80 6.60 -6.76 -2.74
N ILE A 81 6.26 -5.70 -2.01
CA ILE A 81 4.89 -5.41 -1.59
C ILE A 81 4.68 -3.90 -1.52
N ALA A 82 3.51 -3.44 -1.89
CA ALA A 82 3.07 -2.06 -1.68
C ALA A 82 1.58 -2.01 -1.36
N VAL A 83 1.16 -0.97 -0.64
CA VAL A 83 -0.24 -0.71 -0.32
C VAL A 83 -0.66 0.58 -1.01
N CYS A 84 -1.68 0.48 -1.87
CA CYS A 84 -2.20 1.57 -2.66
C CYS A 84 -3.41 2.21 -1.98
N PHE A 85 -3.39 3.52 -1.84
CA PHE A 85 -4.50 4.32 -1.29
C PHE A 85 -5.02 5.28 -2.36
N ASP A 86 -6.34 5.51 -2.35
CA ASP A 86 -6.90 6.63 -3.07
C ASP A 86 -6.39 7.94 -2.45
N PRO A 87 -6.03 8.94 -3.26
CA PRO A 87 -5.59 10.23 -2.76
C PRO A 87 -6.75 11.00 -2.14
N GLN A 88 -6.40 11.98 -1.31
CA GLN A 88 -7.36 12.98 -0.88
C GLN A 88 -7.60 13.99 -2.01
N GLY A 89 -8.86 14.19 -2.38
CA GLY A 89 -9.27 15.14 -3.39
C GLY A 89 -9.75 14.51 -4.71
N PRO A 90 -10.08 15.34 -5.69
CA PRO A 90 -10.61 14.87 -6.96
C PRO A 90 -9.54 14.11 -7.76
N THR A 91 -10.02 13.16 -8.56
CA THR A 91 -9.21 12.47 -9.54
C THR A 91 -9.58 12.96 -10.94
N PHE A 92 -8.80 12.63 -11.96
CA PHE A 92 -9.10 13.01 -13.36
C PHE A 92 -10.50 12.59 -13.80
N ARG A 93 -11.09 11.54 -13.18
CA ARG A 93 -12.47 11.10 -13.47
C ARG A 93 -13.50 12.09 -12.96
N HIS A 94 -13.26 12.75 -11.84
CA HIS A 94 -14.13 13.82 -11.32
C HIS A 94 -14.04 15.08 -12.18
N GLU A 95 -12.84 15.36 -12.74
CA GLU A 95 -12.66 16.47 -13.69
C GLU A 95 -13.37 16.20 -15.01
N ALA A 96 -13.37 14.96 -15.47
CA ALA A 96 -14.04 14.54 -16.72
C ALA A 96 -15.57 14.40 -16.57
N TYR A 97 -16.05 14.02 -15.37
CA TYR A 97 -17.47 13.82 -15.07
C TYR A 97 -17.78 14.17 -13.61
N GLU A 98 -18.41 15.33 -13.39
CA GLU A 98 -18.68 15.90 -12.06
C GLU A 98 -19.51 14.96 -11.15
N ALA A 99 -20.45 14.20 -11.73
CA ALA A 99 -21.28 13.25 -10.97
C ALA A 99 -20.56 11.90 -10.69
N TYR A 100 -19.28 11.76 -11.04
CA TYR A 100 -18.54 10.51 -10.80
C TYR A 100 -18.52 10.15 -9.32
N LYS A 101 -19.01 8.96 -8.99
CA LYS A 101 -19.13 8.44 -7.60
C LYS A 101 -19.98 9.33 -6.65
N GLY A 102 -20.77 10.28 -7.19
CA GLY A 102 -21.57 11.23 -6.38
C GLY A 102 -22.65 10.55 -5.51
N GLU A 103 -23.10 9.36 -5.87
CA GLU A 103 -24.10 8.58 -5.10
C GLU A 103 -23.46 7.66 -4.04
N ARG A 104 -22.12 7.64 -3.89
CA ARG A 104 -21.48 6.80 -2.88
C ARG A 104 -21.79 7.32 -1.47
N GLU A 105 -22.19 6.41 -0.59
CA GLU A 105 -22.34 6.71 0.82
C GLU A 105 -21.02 7.23 1.41
N ALA A 106 -21.14 8.15 2.36
CA ALA A 106 -19.97 8.68 3.06
C ALA A 106 -19.23 7.56 3.80
N THR A 107 -17.92 7.59 3.73
CA THR A 107 -17.07 6.64 4.49
C THR A 107 -17.42 6.70 5.98
N PRO A 108 -17.73 5.57 6.64
CA PRO A 108 -18.00 5.51 8.07
C PRO A 108 -16.90 6.19 8.89
N GLU A 109 -17.31 6.90 9.95
CA GLU A 109 -16.37 7.66 10.79
C GLU A 109 -15.31 6.73 11.44
N ASP A 110 -15.71 5.54 11.87
CA ASP A 110 -14.80 4.53 12.42
C ASP A 110 -13.68 4.15 11.43
N ILE A 111 -14.01 4.07 10.14
CA ILE A 111 -13.02 3.80 9.09
C ILE A 111 -12.08 5.00 8.95
N LYS A 112 -12.61 6.22 8.87
CA LYS A 112 -11.78 7.43 8.79
C LYS A 112 -10.79 7.53 9.94
N GLN A 113 -11.25 7.24 11.17
CA GLN A 113 -10.40 7.22 12.36
C GLN A 113 -9.35 6.10 12.31
N SER A 114 -9.63 4.99 11.64
CA SER A 114 -8.72 3.84 11.52
C SER A 114 -7.58 4.08 10.53
N ILE A 115 -7.79 4.86 9.47
CA ILE A 115 -6.82 5.08 8.37
C ILE A 115 -5.44 5.56 8.87
N PRO A 116 -5.33 6.58 9.75
CA PRO A 116 -4.03 7.04 10.24
C PRO A 116 -3.25 5.93 10.98
N TYR A 117 -3.94 5.09 11.74
CA TYR A 117 -3.31 3.96 12.45
C TYR A 117 -2.82 2.89 11.47
N ILE A 118 -3.64 2.55 10.47
CA ILE A 118 -3.28 1.59 9.42
C ILE A 118 -2.05 2.09 8.66
N LYS A 119 -2.03 3.36 8.22
CA LYS A 119 -0.86 3.94 7.54
C LYS A 119 0.40 3.93 8.42
N ARG A 120 0.27 4.15 9.73
CA ARG A 120 1.40 4.06 10.68
C ARG A 120 1.92 2.62 10.80
N ILE A 121 1.04 1.63 10.84
CA ILE A 121 1.40 0.21 10.90
C ILE A 121 2.11 -0.19 9.62
N ILE A 122 1.58 0.13 8.45
CA ILE A 122 2.21 -0.16 7.14
C ILE A 122 3.65 0.41 7.11
N ARG A 123 3.83 1.65 7.56
CA ARG A 123 5.17 2.27 7.64
C ARG A 123 6.09 1.55 8.64
N ALA A 124 5.55 1.06 9.76
CA ALA A 124 6.32 0.30 10.76
C ALA A 124 6.80 -1.05 10.21
N TYR A 125 6.05 -1.66 9.29
CA TYR A 125 6.49 -2.83 8.52
C TYR A 125 7.47 -2.47 7.39
N ASN A 126 7.84 -1.19 7.24
CA ASN A 126 8.68 -0.70 6.14
C ASN A 126 8.09 -0.99 4.75
N ILE A 127 6.76 -1.04 4.65
CA ILE A 127 6.04 -1.27 3.40
C ILE A 127 5.73 0.09 2.76
N PRO A 128 6.02 0.28 1.45
CA PRO A 128 5.66 1.49 0.72
C PRO A 128 4.15 1.71 0.67
N ILE A 129 3.73 2.96 0.87
CA ILE A 129 2.37 3.43 0.60
C ILE A 129 2.41 4.20 -0.71
N LEU A 130 1.60 3.77 -1.66
CA LEU A 130 1.42 4.44 -2.95
C LEU A 130 0.10 5.22 -2.90
N GLU A 131 0.20 6.54 -3.00
CA GLU A 131 -0.93 7.47 -3.01
C GLU A 131 -0.58 8.57 -4.01
N VAL A 132 -1.17 8.51 -5.21
CA VAL A 132 -0.79 9.37 -6.33
C VAL A 132 -1.88 10.41 -6.56
N PRO A 133 -1.61 11.72 -6.37
CA PRO A 133 -2.60 12.76 -6.62
C PRO A 133 -3.19 12.68 -8.02
N GLY A 134 -4.52 12.78 -8.12
CA GLY A 134 -5.24 12.76 -9.39
C GLY A 134 -5.57 11.36 -9.95
N PHE A 135 -5.03 10.28 -9.36
CA PHE A 135 -5.28 8.90 -9.79
C PHE A 135 -5.83 8.06 -8.64
N GLU A 136 -6.78 7.18 -8.92
CA GLU A 136 -7.32 6.25 -7.94
C GLU A 136 -6.32 5.10 -7.66
N ALA A 137 -6.50 4.40 -6.54
CA ALA A 137 -5.68 3.24 -6.20
C ALA A 137 -5.68 2.19 -7.34
N ASP A 138 -6.82 2.02 -8.00
CA ASP A 138 -6.99 1.09 -9.11
C ASP A 138 -6.07 1.41 -10.30
N ASP A 139 -5.92 2.70 -10.64
CA ASP A 139 -5.03 3.15 -11.71
C ASP A 139 -3.56 2.86 -11.37
N VAL A 140 -3.22 3.09 -10.10
CA VAL A 140 -1.87 2.85 -9.60
C VAL A 140 -1.55 1.35 -9.58
N ILE A 141 -2.48 0.52 -9.07
CA ILE A 141 -2.33 -0.94 -9.02
C ILE A 141 -2.16 -1.50 -10.43
N GLY A 142 -3.07 -1.17 -11.36
CA GLY A 142 -3.01 -1.66 -12.74
C GLY A 142 -1.72 -1.27 -13.44
N THR A 143 -1.34 0.01 -13.36
CA THR A 143 -0.09 0.52 -13.95
C THR A 143 1.14 -0.19 -13.38
N MET A 144 1.19 -0.39 -12.05
CA MET A 144 2.33 -1.05 -11.42
C MET A 144 2.39 -2.54 -11.73
N ALA A 145 1.25 -3.22 -11.83
CA ALA A 145 1.18 -4.63 -12.20
C ALA A 145 1.72 -4.86 -13.61
N GLU A 146 1.27 -4.06 -14.60
CA GLU A 146 1.75 -4.14 -15.99
C GLU A 146 3.25 -3.86 -16.10
N ARG A 147 3.74 -2.80 -15.44
CA ARG A 147 5.17 -2.47 -15.44
C ARG A 147 6.00 -3.56 -14.81
N ALA A 148 5.57 -4.11 -13.67
CA ALA A 148 6.26 -5.20 -12.99
C ALA A 148 6.31 -6.45 -13.87
N ALA A 149 5.20 -6.82 -14.51
CA ALA A 149 5.16 -7.95 -15.44
C ALA A 149 6.15 -7.77 -16.61
N ALA A 150 6.25 -6.57 -17.18
CA ALA A 150 7.21 -6.24 -18.23
C ALA A 150 8.67 -6.34 -17.74
N GLU A 151 8.94 -6.12 -16.43
CA GLU A 151 10.25 -6.27 -15.80
C GLU A 151 10.52 -7.69 -15.27
N GLY A 152 9.65 -8.65 -15.59
CA GLY A 152 9.82 -10.08 -15.26
C GLY A 152 9.37 -10.47 -13.85
N PHE A 153 8.54 -9.65 -13.20
CA PHE A 153 7.86 -10.01 -11.96
C PHE A 153 6.61 -10.84 -12.25
N THR A 154 6.20 -11.62 -11.26
CA THR A 154 4.80 -12.06 -11.15
C THR A 154 4.10 -11.09 -10.22
N ALA A 155 3.08 -10.38 -10.72
CA ALA A 155 2.33 -9.39 -9.98
C ALA A 155 1.02 -9.97 -9.44
N TYR A 156 0.70 -9.70 -8.18
CA TYR A 156 -0.51 -10.13 -7.49
C TYR A 156 -1.29 -8.90 -7.04
N MET A 157 -2.50 -8.73 -7.57
CA MET A 157 -3.40 -7.64 -7.20
C MET A 157 -4.38 -8.12 -6.11
N MET A 158 -4.24 -7.60 -4.91
CA MET A 158 -5.08 -7.96 -3.76
C MET A 158 -6.25 -6.98 -3.64
N THR A 159 -7.30 -7.23 -4.41
CA THR A 159 -8.53 -6.45 -4.43
C THR A 159 -9.74 -7.37 -4.61
N PRO A 160 -10.92 -7.08 -4.06
CA PRO A 160 -12.15 -7.77 -4.37
C PRO A 160 -12.81 -7.28 -5.67
N ASP A 161 -12.28 -6.24 -6.29
CA ASP A 161 -12.85 -5.67 -7.52
C ASP A 161 -12.59 -6.60 -8.69
N LYS A 162 -13.68 -7.13 -9.26
CA LYS A 162 -13.65 -8.04 -10.40
C LYS A 162 -13.21 -7.37 -11.71
N ASP A 163 -13.26 -6.05 -11.77
CA ASP A 163 -12.88 -5.30 -12.97
C ASP A 163 -11.37 -5.42 -13.25
N PHE A 164 -10.57 -5.73 -12.24
CA PHE A 164 -9.17 -6.11 -12.41
C PHE A 164 -8.97 -7.41 -13.20
N GLY A 165 -10.02 -8.22 -13.36
CA GLY A 165 -9.97 -9.42 -14.20
C GLY A 165 -9.54 -9.17 -15.64
N GLN A 166 -9.75 -7.94 -16.16
CA GLN A 166 -9.29 -7.54 -17.49
C GLN A 166 -7.76 -7.45 -17.63
N LEU A 167 -7.03 -7.32 -16.51
CA LEU A 167 -5.56 -7.21 -16.49
C LEU A 167 -4.88 -8.56 -16.23
N VAL A 168 -5.64 -9.62 -15.94
CA VAL A 168 -5.07 -10.94 -15.60
C VAL A 168 -4.42 -11.56 -16.82
N THR A 169 -3.17 -11.98 -16.63
CA THR A 169 -2.32 -12.68 -17.63
C THR A 169 -1.53 -13.77 -16.92
N ASP A 170 -0.59 -14.43 -17.62
CA ASP A 170 0.33 -15.41 -17.02
C ASP A 170 1.28 -14.77 -15.98
N LYS A 171 1.38 -13.43 -15.95
CA LYS A 171 2.28 -12.68 -15.05
C LYS A 171 1.54 -11.71 -14.12
N ILE A 172 0.23 -11.55 -14.29
CA ILE A 172 -0.61 -10.70 -13.43
C ILE A 172 -1.79 -11.51 -12.97
#